data_ddc88e70e3a4794f46f4a1038d0acb0b
#
_entry.id   ddc88e70e3a4794f46f4a1038d0acb0b
#
_cell.length_a   1.000
_cell.length_b   1.000
_cell.length_c   1.000
_cell.angle_alpha   90.00
_cell.angle_beta   90.00
_cell.angle_gamma   90.00
#
_symmetry.space_group_name_H-M   'P 1'
#
loop_
_entity.id
_entity.type
_entity.pdbx_description
1 polymer ?
#
loop_
_entity_poly.entity_id
_entity_poly.type
_entity_poly.pdbx_seq_one_letter_code
_entity_poly.pdbx_strand_id
1 'polypeptide(L)'
;MSQQYPDGSKVVSPGTVIVTSGAEVSDVKKVVTPVLVNDKRSSLYHVDFSFQPARLGGSAFAQSLERVGSDVPYADYNEKATEYADYFSDCFNDIQELIRKGWVMAGHDISAGGLITTLLEMTFANTTGGLHINLHDLGDEDVVRTLFAENPGVVIQVSDEHKAELRKFFEDHGIGYAKIGYPVPESRKIEIEKDGWKHEFDIDELRDVWYHTSYLLDQDQSMGGMARKRYLNYKKQPVEMKFPESFTGKLSQYGISADRWKTDKKDSKRPKAAIIREKGTNGEREMAYCLYLAGFDVKDVMMTDLISGRETLDEVNFIVFCGGFSNS
;
A
#
# COMPACT_ATOMS: atom_id res chain seq x y z
N MET A 1 9.22 -24.00 3.06
CA MET A 1 8.70 -24.38 4.40
C MET A 1 7.78 -25.58 4.24
N SER A 2 7.76 -26.55 5.14
CA SER A 2 6.82 -27.66 5.05
C SER A 2 6.20 -27.94 6.40
N GLN A 3 4.91 -28.27 6.41
CA GLN A 3 4.17 -28.68 7.59
C GLN A 3 3.68 -30.11 7.40
N GLN A 4 3.91 -30.95 8.39
CA GLN A 4 3.44 -32.32 8.41
C GLN A 4 2.33 -32.46 9.45
N TYR A 5 1.22 -33.08 9.06
CA TYR A 5 0.07 -33.30 9.90
C TYR A 5 0.13 -34.67 10.58
N PRO A 6 -0.66 -34.92 11.67
CA PRO A 6 -0.67 -36.19 12.39
C PRO A 6 -1.06 -37.39 11.52
N ASP A 7 -1.84 -37.20 10.48
CA ASP A 7 -2.24 -38.22 9.51
C ASP A 7 -1.15 -38.57 8.49
N GLY A 8 0.03 -37.96 8.61
CA GLY A 8 1.16 -38.15 7.70
C GLY A 8 1.12 -37.30 6.44
N SER A 9 0.06 -36.52 6.22
CA SER A 9 0.00 -35.58 5.08
C SER A 9 1.01 -34.45 5.25
N LYS A 10 1.52 -33.95 4.12
CA LYS A 10 2.53 -32.89 4.11
C LYS A 10 2.13 -31.79 3.15
N VAL A 11 2.09 -30.57 3.65
CA VAL A 11 1.96 -29.36 2.82
C VAL A 11 3.33 -28.72 2.67
N VAL A 12 3.72 -28.47 1.42
CA VAL A 12 4.96 -27.78 1.08
C VAL A 12 4.59 -26.43 0.52
N SER A 13 4.94 -25.36 1.25
CA SER A 13 4.80 -24.01 0.76
C SER A 13 6.01 -23.61 -0.08
N PRO A 14 5.83 -22.83 -1.16
CA PRO A 14 6.95 -22.23 -1.88
C PRO A 14 7.75 -21.33 -0.93
N GLY A 15 9.02 -21.12 -1.24
CA GLY A 15 9.87 -20.17 -0.52
C GLY A 15 9.33 -18.77 -0.72
N THR A 16 8.70 -18.21 0.32
CA THR A 16 8.14 -16.85 0.29
C THR A 16 8.83 -16.01 1.37
N VAL A 17 9.28 -14.84 0.99
CA VAL A 17 9.80 -13.82 1.92
C VAL A 17 8.87 -12.62 1.87
N ILE A 18 8.31 -12.30 3.02
CA ILE A 18 7.49 -11.10 3.18
C ILE A 18 8.31 -10.09 3.99
N VAL A 19 8.52 -8.90 3.41
CA VAL A 19 9.20 -7.81 4.07
C VAL A 19 8.18 -6.72 4.38
N THR A 20 8.09 -6.35 5.65
CA THR A 20 7.25 -5.23 6.11
C THR A 20 8.15 -4.13 6.64
N SER A 21 7.94 -2.92 6.16
CA SER A 21 8.61 -1.74 6.67
C SER A 21 7.60 -0.74 7.21
N GLY A 22 8.01 0.02 8.21
CA GLY A 22 7.20 1.07 8.81
C GLY A 22 8.02 2.34 8.97
N ALA A 23 7.37 3.49 8.81
CA ALA A 23 8.01 4.78 8.98
C ALA A 23 7.05 5.78 9.66
N GLU A 24 7.63 6.75 10.36
CA GLU A 24 6.87 7.85 10.95
C GLU A 24 6.47 8.87 9.88
N VAL A 25 5.22 9.30 9.90
CA VAL A 25 4.69 10.34 9.02
C VAL A 25 4.60 11.65 9.79
N SER A 26 5.39 12.64 9.38
CA SER A 26 5.46 13.96 10.06
C SER A 26 4.24 14.86 9.79
N ASP A 27 3.57 14.68 8.65
CA ASP A 27 2.36 15.41 8.26
C ASP A 27 1.43 14.51 7.43
N VAL A 28 0.37 14.01 8.06
CA VAL A 28 -0.59 13.09 7.44
C VAL A 28 -1.33 13.68 6.23
N LYS A 29 -1.38 15.00 6.08
CA LYS A 29 -1.97 15.66 4.90
C LYS A 29 -1.10 15.57 3.65
N LYS A 30 0.18 15.23 3.81
CA LYS A 30 1.12 15.04 2.70
C LYS A 30 1.22 13.59 2.23
N VAL A 31 0.40 12.71 2.77
CA VAL A 31 0.32 11.31 2.30
C VAL A 31 -0.34 11.29 0.93
N VAL A 32 0.34 10.70 -0.04
CA VAL A 32 -0.20 10.47 -1.38
C VAL A 32 -1.10 9.23 -1.34
N THR A 33 -2.27 9.32 -1.95
CA THR A 33 -3.20 8.20 -2.08
C THR A 33 -3.23 7.69 -3.52
N PRO A 34 -3.63 6.44 -3.78
CA PRO A 34 -3.74 5.92 -5.14
C PRO A 34 -4.95 6.49 -5.90
N VAL A 35 -5.85 7.20 -5.23
CA VAL A 35 -7.08 7.68 -5.87
C VAL A 35 -6.80 8.78 -6.87
N LEU A 36 -7.06 8.50 -8.14
CA LEU A 36 -6.88 9.44 -9.24
C LEU A 36 -7.67 10.72 -9.01
N VAL A 37 -7.03 11.88 -9.21
CA VAL A 37 -7.69 13.18 -9.20
C VAL A 37 -8.22 13.47 -10.62
N ASN A 38 -9.52 13.71 -10.74
CA ASN A 38 -10.17 14.00 -12.05
C ASN A 38 -9.90 15.44 -12.51
N ASP A 39 -8.65 15.81 -12.72
CA ASP A 39 -8.23 17.11 -13.23
C ASP A 39 -7.57 16.96 -14.62
N LYS A 40 -8.19 17.56 -15.64
CA LYS A 40 -7.67 17.58 -17.03
C LYS A 40 -6.31 18.30 -17.17
N ARG A 41 -5.93 19.13 -16.20
CA ARG A 41 -4.66 19.86 -16.18
C ARG A 41 -3.58 19.10 -15.42
N SER A 42 -3.67 17.78 -15.47
CA SER A 42 -2.67 16.91 -14.90
C SER A 42 -2.31 15.77 -15.86
N SER A 43 -1.17 15.20 -15.63
CA SER A 43 -0.63 14.11 -16.45
C SER A 43 -0.19 12.95 -15.57
N LEU A 44 -0.26 11.72 -16.14
CA LEU A 44 0.26 10.52 -15.52
C LEU A 44 1.64 10.21 -16.06
N TYR A 45 2.54 9.85 -15.17
CA TYR A 45 3.91 9.45 -15.47
C TYR A 45 4.18 8.07 -14.89
N HIS A 46 4.70 7.19 -15.73
CA HIS A 46 5.33 5.95 -15.30
C HIS A 46 6.79 6.26 -14.94
N VAL A 47 7.22 5.83 -13.77
CA VAL A 47 8.63 5.92 -13.33
C VAL A 47 9.15 4.52 -13.13
N ASP A 48 10.17 4.16 -13.91
CA ASP A 48 10.79 2.83 -13.86
C ASP A 48 11.87 2.79 -12.78
N PHE A 49 11.77 1.80 -11.89
CA PHE A 49 12.70 1.59 -10.79
C PHE A 49 13.73 0.49 -11.08
N SER A 50 13.71 -0.10 -12.26
CA SER A 50 14.47 -1.32 -12.49
C SER A 50 15.45 -1.29 -13.67
N PHE A 51 15.23 -0.44 -14.67
CA PHE A 51 15.93 -0.53 -15.97
C PHE A 51 15.86 -1.90 -16.65
N GLN A 52 14.93 -2.75 -16.23
CA GLN A 52 14.81 -4.11 -16.73
C GLN A 52 13.82 -4.17 -17.90
N PRO A 53 14.04 -5.05 -18.90
CA PRO A 53 13.02 -5.37 -19.88
C PRO A 53 11.74 -5.86 -19.20
N ALA A 54 10.59 -5.58 -19.78
CA ALA A 54 9.31 -6.08 -19.30
C ALA A 54 9.27 -7.62 -19.33
N ARG A 55 9.04 -8.26 -18.17
CA ARG A 55 9.08 -9.71 -17.99
C ARG A 55 7.78 -10.22 -17.39
N LEU A 56 7.22 -11.29 -17.94
CA LEU A 56 5.93 -11.86 -17.54
C LEU A 56 6.05 -13.08 -16.62
N GLY A 57 7.23 -13.66 -16.48
CA GLY A 57 7.42 -14.85 -15.65
C GLY A 57 7.05 -14.58 -14.19
N GLY A 58 6.27 -15.47 -13.57
CA GLY A 58 5.80 -15.33 -12.20
C GLY A 58 4.67 -14.32 -12.00
N SER A 59 4.33 -13.48 -13.00
CA SER A 59 3.29 -12.46 -12.88
C SER A 59 1.90 -13.06 -12.65
N ALA A 60 0.97 -12.29 -12.09
CA ALA A 60 -0.43 -12.68 -11.97
C ALA A 60 -1.05 -13.05 -13.31
N PHE A 61 -0.65 -12.35 -14.39
CA PHE A 61 -1.06 -12.69 -15.75
C PHE A 61 -0.58 -14.10 -16.16
N ALA A 62 0.69 -14.42 -15.96
CA ALA A 62 1.24 -15.74 -16.29
C ALA A 62 0.59 -16.84 -15.44
N GLN A 63 0.32 -16.57 -14.17
CA GLN A 63 -0.38 -17.48 -13.26
C GLN A 63 -1.82 -17.74 -13.71
N SER A 64 -2.54 -16.70 -14.15
CA SER A 64 -3.93 -16.85 -14.65
C SER A 64 -4.03 -17.71 -15.89
N LEU A 65 -2.96 -17.81 -16.66
CA LEU A 65 -2.83 -18.68 -17.85
C LEU A 65 -2.26 -20.07 -17.54
N GLU A 66 -1.96 -20.38 -16.27
CA GLU A 66 -1.27 -21.60 -15.82
C GLU A 66 0.11 -21.79 -16.51
N ARG A 67 0.77 -20.67 -16.87
CA ARG A 67 2.06 -20.60 -17.57
C ARG A 67 3.03 -19.69 -16.85
N VAL A 68 3.44 -20.09 -15.65
CA VAL A 68 4.26 -19.25 -14.77
C VAL A 68 5.55 -18.77 -15.42
N GLY A 69 6.19 -19.62 -16.24
CA GLY A 69 7.45 -19.25 -16.92
C GLY A 69 8.64 -19.05 -15.97
N SER A 70 9.80 -18.80 -16.57
CA SER A 70 11.05 -18.55 -15.82
C SER A 70 11.65 -17.16 -16.08
N ASP A 71 11.07 -16.39 -16.99
CA ASP A 71 11.54 -15.04 -17.34
C ASP A 71 10.93 -14.01 -16.38
N VAL A 72 11.43 -14.04 -15.13
CA VAL A 72 10.93 -13.20 -14.03
C VAL A 72 11.73 -11.90 -13.94
N PRO A 73 11.14 -10.80 -13.43
CA PRO A 73 11.91 -9.63 -13.01
C PRO A 73 12.89 -10.04 -11.89
N TYR A 74 14.11 -9.57 -11.96
CA TYR A 74 15.13 -9.91 -10.95
C TYR A 74 16.09 -8.73 -10.74
N ALA A 75 16.65 -8.67 -9.53
CA ALA A 75 17.86 -7.91 -9.29
C ALA A 75 19.02 -8.79 -9.74
N ASP A 76 19.87 -8.30 -10.63
CA ASP A 76 21.01 -9.05 -11.13
C ASP A 76 22.03 -9.30 -10.01
N TYR A 77 22.45 -10.57 -9.87
CA TYR A 77 23.46 -10.98 -8.88
C TYR A 77 24.90 -10.84 -9.40
N ASN A 78 25.08 -10.25 -10.57
CA ASN A 78 26.43 -9.99 -11.09
C ASN A 78 27.04 -8.76 -10.40
N GLU A 79 28.23 -8.36 -10.85
CA GLU A 79 28.97 -7.20 -10.31
C GLU A 79 28.17 -5.86 -10.33
N LYS A 80 27.04 -5.83 -11.04
CA LYS A 80 26.13 -4.66 -11.14
C LYS A 80 24.97 -4.68 -10.16
N ALA A 81 24.82 -5.69 -9.30
CA ALA A 81 23.70 -5.79 -8.36
C ALA A 81 23.59 -4.58 -7.43
N THR A 82 24.69 -3.96 -7.07
CA THR A 82 24.71 -2.73 -6.28
C THR A 82 24.18 -1.53 -7.07
N GLU A 83 24.51 -1.43 -8.37
CA GLU A 83 24.03 -0.33 -9.23
C GLU A 83 22.50 -0.33 -9.34
N TYR A 84 21.87 -1.51 -9.43
CA TYR A 84 20.39 -1.62 -9.47
C TYR A 84 19.73 -1.27 -8.14
N ALA A 85 20.33 -1.70 -7.03
CA ALA A 85 19.84 -1.36 -5.71
C ALA A 85 19.98 0.14 -5.41
N ASP A 86 21.09 0.74 -5.81
CA ASP A 86 21.33 2.17 -5.68
C ASP A 86 20.33 2.96 -6.54
N TYR A 87 20.15 2.57 -7.79
CA TYR A 87 19.15 3.20 -8.67
C TYR A 87 17.72 3.10 -8.12
N PHE A 88 17.31 1.93 -7.61
CA PHE A 88 16.01 1.77 -6.96
C PHE A 88 15.88 2.73 -5.77
N SER A 89 16.93 2.84 -4.94
CA SER A 89 16.98 3.74 -3.79
C SER A 89 16.88 5.20 -4.22
N ASP A 90 17.56 5.59 -5.28
CA ASP A 90 17.52 6.94 -5.84
C ASP A 90 16.11 7.27 -6.35
N CYS A 91 15.49 6.38 -7.15
CA CYS A 91 14.11 6.53 -7.60
C CYS A 91 13.14 6.70 -6.41
N PHE A 92 13.27 5.85 -5.38
CA PHE A 92 12.44 5.94 -4.19
C PHE A 92 12.60 7.29 -3.47
N ASN A 93 13.82 7.75 -3.26
CA ASN A 93 14.13 9.02 -2.60
C ASN A 93 13.60 10.20 -3.40
N ASP A 94 13.72 10.16 -4.71
CA ASP A 94 13.24 11.20 -5.61
C ASP A 94 11.71 11.30 -5.60
N ILE A 95 11.00 10.18 -5.63
CA ILE A 95 9.54 10.19 -5.45
C ILE A 95 9.16 10.78 -4.08
N GLN A 96 9.88 10.44 -3.00
CA GLN A 96 9.65 11.05 -1.69
C GLN A 96 9.91 12.56 -1.70
N GLU A 97 10.89 13.03 -2.46
CA GLU A 97 11.13 14.47 -2.61
C GLU A 97 10.01 15.18 -3.37
N LEU A 98 9.52 14.58 -4.47
CA LEU A 98 8.37 15.11 -5.21
C LEU A 98 7.10 15.20 -4.34
N ILE A 99 6.87 14.20 -3.48
CA ILE A 99 5.78 14.21 -2.51
C ILE A 99 5.97 15.34 -1.49
N ARG A 100 7.18 15.54 -0.97
CA ARG A 100 7.47 16.66 -0.04
C ARG A 100 7.27 18.02 -0.67
N LYS A 101 7.59 18.15 -1.95
CA LYS A 101 7.32 19.36 -2.75
C LYS A 101 5.83 19.60 -2.99
N GLY A 102 4.98 18.59 -2.81
CA GLY A 102 3.54 18.66 -3.07
C GLY A 102 3.18 18.59 -4.55
N TRP A 103 4.07 18.05 -5.40
CA TRP A 103 3.84 17.95 -6.84
C TRP A 103 3.03 16.71 -7.21
N VAL A 104 3.09 15.65 -6.40
CA VAL A 104 2.37 14.40 -6.63
C VAL A 104 0.94 14.51 -6.09
N MET A 105 -0.03 14.45 -6.97
CA MET A 105 -1.47 14.53 -6.66
C MET A 105 -2.05 13.17 -6.28
N ALA A 106 -1.60 12.10 -6.95
CA ALA A 106 -1.94 10.71 -6.69
C ALA A 106 -0.77 9.83 -7.13
N GLY A 107 -0.65 8.63 -6.58
CA GLY A 107 0.40 7.69 -6.98
C GLY A 107 0.12 6.27 -6.51
N HIS A 108 0.55 5.30 -7.31
CA HIS A 108 0.39 3.88 -7.05
C HIS A 108 1.62 3.11 -7.54
N ASP A 109 2.04 2.12 -6.79
CA ASP A 109 3.09 1.20 -7.20
C ASP A 109 2.60 0.23 -8.30
N ILE A 110 3.54 -0.26 -9.10
CA ILE A 110 3.29 -1.36 -10.01
C ILE A 110 3.59 -2.66 -9.27
N SER A 111 2.54 -3.45 -9.09
CA SER A 111 2.59 -4.71 -8.35
C SER A 111 1.85 -5.82 -9.09
N ALA A 112 1.21 -6.73 -8.38
CA ALA A 112 0.47 -7.85 -8.99
C ALA A 112 -0.53 -7.39 -10.06
N GLY A 113 -0.40 -7.92 -11.27
CA GLY A 113 -1.22 -7.56 -12.43
C GLY A 113 -0.64 -6.45 -13.31
N GLY A 114 0.51 -5.84 -12.92
CA GLY A 114 1.24 -4.89 -13.76
C GLY A 114 0.57 -3.53 -13.92
N LEU A 115 1.03 -2.78 -14.93
CA LEU A 115 0.60 -1.41 -15.19
C LEU A 115 -0.92 -1.27 -15.39
N ILE A 116 -1.56 -2.22 -16.08
CA ILE A 116 -3.03 -2.16 -16.31
C ILE A 116 -3.81 -2.21 -15.00
N THR A 117 -3.41 -3.10 -14.08
CA THR A 117 -4.06 -3.21 -12.78
C THR A 117 -3.84 -1.94 -11.95
N THR A 118 -2.63 -1.40 -11.94
CA THR A 118 -2.31 -0.11 -11.29
C THR A 118 -3.22 1.02 -11.79
N LEU A 119 -3.38 1.18 -13.11
CA LEU A 119 -4.24 2.20 -13.69
C LEU A 119 -5.72 2.00 -13.34
N LEU A 120 -6.20 0.76 -13.33
CA LEU A 120 -7.55 0.42 -12.92
C LEU A 120 -7.79 0.72 -11.45
N GLU A 121 -6.90 0.30 -10.56
CA GLU A 121 -7.01 0.51 -9.11
C GLU A 121 -6.99 2.01 -8.76
N MET A 122 -6.21 2.82 -9.47
CA MET A 122 -6.26 4.28 -9.31
C MET A 122 -7.63 4.88 -9.65
N THR A 123 -8.43 4.22 -10.47
CA THR A 123 -9.76 4.70 -10.90
C THR A 123 -10.92 4.08 -10.13
N PHE A 124 -10.75 2.91 -9.50
CA PHE A 124 -11.83 2.16 -8.87
C PHE A 124 -12.54 2.88 -7.73
N ALA A 125 -11.80 3.69 -6.96
CA ALA A 125 -12.38 4.44 -5.85
C ALA A 125 -13.22 5.65 -6.30
N ASN A 126 -13.08 6.08 -7.55
CA ASN A 126 -13.85 7.18 -8.13
C ASN A 126 -15.21 6.68 -8.64
N THR A 127 -16.21 7.55 -8.62
CA THR A 127 -17.54 7.28 -9.19
C THR A 127 -17.68 7.82 -10.61
N THR A 128 -16.76 8.67 -11.04
CA THR A 128 -16.71 9.31 -12.36
C THR A 128 -15.27 9.43 -12.83
N GLY A 129 -15.08 9.67 -14.11
CA GLY A 129 -13.76 9.86 -14.70
C GLY A 129 -13.10 8.56 -15.13
N GLY A 130 -12.26 8.66 -16.13
CA GLY A 130 -11.44 7.61 -16.72
C GLY A 130 -10.08 8.14 -17.14
N LEU A 131 -9.42 7.43 -18.04
CA LEU A 131 -8.06 7.73 -18.47
C LEU A 131 -7.94 7.61 -19.99
N HIS A 132 -7.11 8.48 -20.57
CA HIS A 132 -6.51 8.25 -21.87
C HIS A 132 -5.02 7.96 -21.67
N ILE A 133 -4.57 6.81 -22.14
CA ILE A 133 -3.23 6.27 -21.94
C ILE A 133 -2.57 6.03 -23.29
N ASN A 134 -1.37 6.56 -23.45
CA ASN A 134 -0.50 6.31 -24.60
C ASN A 134 0.81 5.70 -24.12
N LEU A 135 1.10 4.48 -24.56
CA LEU A 135 2.25 3.69 -24.14
C LEU A 135 3.41 3.74 -25.15
N HIS A 136 3.38 4.64 -26.12
CA HIS A 136 4.40 4.74 -27.16
C HIS A 136 5.83 4.91 -26.59
N ASP A 137 5.98 5.73 -25.56
CA ASP A 137 7.27 6.02 -24.94
C ASP A 137 7.75 4.91 -23.97
N LEU A 138 6.95 3.87 -23.74
CA LEU A 138 7.37 2.68 -22.99
C LEU A 138 8.00 1.67 -23.96
N GLY A 139 9.29 1.49 -23.85
CA GLY A 139 10.18 0.91 -24.84
C GLY A 139 9.97 -0.55 -25.27
N ASP A 140 9.03 -1.31 -24.71
CA ASP A 140 8.73 -2.67 -25.18
C ASP A 140 7.69 -2.62 -26.33
N GLU A 141 7.96 -3.33 -27.43
CA GLU A 141 7.05 -3.39 -28.58
C GLU A 141 5.78 -4.23 -28.28
N ASP A 142 5.88 -5.20 -27.36
CA ASP A 142 4.77 -6.05 -26.96
C ASP A 142 3.86 -5.35 -25.95
N VAL A 143 2.66 -5.00 -26.39
CA VAL A 143 1.65 -4.35 -25.52
C VAL A 143 1.27 -5.20 -24.31
N VAL A 144 1.26 -6.54 -24.43
CA VAL A 144 0.93 -7.44 -23.30
C VAL A 144 2.03 -7.38 -22.26
N ARG A 145 3.29 -7.40 -22.66
CA ARG A 145 4.42 -7.22 -21.74
C ARG A 145 4.36 -5.86 -21.06
N THR A 146 4.16 -4.79 -21.83
CA THR A 146 4.05 -3.43 -21.27
C THR A 146 2.94 -3.31 -20.23
N LEU A 147 1.78 -3.94 -20.44
CA LEU A 147 0.63 -3.83 -19.56
C LEU A 147 0.70 -4.76 -18.34
N PHE A 148 1.27 -5.96 -18.46
CA PHE A 148 1.16 -7.01 -17.45
C PHE A 148 2.47 -7.40 -16.78
N ALA A 149 3.61 -6.81 -17.18
CA ALA A 149 4.85 -7.02 -16.47
C ALA A 149 4.79 -6.36 -15.08
N GLU A 150 5.31 -7.07 -14.08
CA GLU A 150 5.35 -6.65 -12.68
C GLU A 150 6.75 -6.15 -12.29
N ASN A 151 7.40 -5.44 -13.22
CA ASN A 151 8.67 -4.79 -12.94
C ASN A 151 8.47 -3.67 -11.90
N PRO A 152 9.44 -3.47 -10.98
CA PRO A 152 9.35 -2.41 -10.00
C PRO A 152 9.20 -1.03 -10.64
N GLY A 153 8.21 -0.27 -10.22
CA GLY A 153 7.94 1.07 -10.71
C GLY A 153 6.73 1.69 -10.02
N VAL A 154 6.45 2.93 -10.35
CA VAL A 154 5.27 3.64 -9.85
C VAL A 154 4.60 4.44 -10.96
N VAL A 155 3.29 4.63 -10.83
CA VAL A 155 2.55 5.62 -11.62
C VAL A 155 2.24 6.80 -10.71
N ILE A 156 2.65 8.00 -11.11
CA ILE A 156 2.33 9.23 -10.40
C ILE A 156 1.50 10.17 -11.28
N GLN A 157 0.58 10.88 -10.65
CA GLN A 157 -0.17 11.98 -11.26
C GLN A 157 0.41 13.30 -10.80
N VAL A 158 0.74 14.18 -11.73
CA VAL A 158 1.34 15.48 -11.45
C VAL A 158 0.58 16.56 -12.21
N SER A 159 0.39 17.75 -11.59
CA SER A 159 -0.19 18.91 -12.25
C SER A 159 0.67 19.36 -13.43
N ASP A 160 0.03 19.74 -14.53
CA ASP A 160 0.73 20.28 -15.72
C ASP A 160 1.48 21.59 -15.43
N GLU A 161 1.18 22.26 -14.32
CA GLU A 161 1.93 23.43 -13.83
C GLU A 161 3.38 23.08 -13.50
N HIS A 162 3.64 21.83 -13.05
CA HIS A 162 4.98 21.35 -12.68
C HIS A 162 5.67 20.52 -13.76
N LYS A 163 5.09 20.44 -14.97
CA LYS A 163 5.59 19.56 -16.03
C LYS A 163 7.05 19.87 -16.43
N ALA A 164 7.42 21.13 -16.54
CA ALA A 164 8.77 21.52 -16.95
C ALA A 164 9.79 21.23 -15.85
N GLU A 165 9.44 21.53 -14.60
CA GLU A 165 10.28 21.30 -13.43
C GLU A 165 10.44 19.79 -13.17
N LEU A 166 9.36 19.00 -13.31
CA LEU A 166 9.39 17.55 -13.16
C LEU A 166 10.32 16.91 -14.19
N ARG A 167 10.19 17.31 -15.47
CA ARG A 167 11.06 16.82 -16.53
C ARG A 167 12.53 17.10 -16.19
N LYS A 168 12.85 18.35 -15.84
CA LYS A 168 14.21 18.74 -15.48
C LYS A 168 14.71 17.94 -14.26
N PHE A 169 13.86 17.74 -13.26
CA PHE A 169 14.18 16.98 -12.06
C PHE A 169 14.62 15.54 -12.39
N PHE A 170 13.84 14.82 -13.19
CA PHE A 170 14.18 13.46 -13.60
C PHE A 170 15.42 13.39 -14.50
N GLU A 171 15.58 14.35 -15.42
CA GLU A 171 16.77 14.43 -16.28
C GLU A 171 18.04 14.70 -15.45
N ASP A 172 17.99 15.64 -14.50
CA ASP A 172 19.13 15.99 -13.63
C ASP A 172 19.55 14.81 -12.72
N HIS A 173 18.61 13.95 -12.32
CA HIS A 173 18.83 12.79 -11.44
C HIS A 173 19.03 11.46 -12.20
N GLY A 174 18.90 11.46 -13.51
CA GLY A 174 19.06 10.25 -14.33
C GLY A 174 17.97 9.19 -14.12
N ILE A 175 16.76 9.61 -13.73
CA ILE A 175 15.63 8.72 -13.49
C ILE A 175 14.87 8.44 -14.80
N GLY A 176 14.62 7.15 -15.06
CA GLY A 176 13.81 6.70 -16.19
C GLY A 176 12.32 6.96 -15.97
N TYR A 177 11.70 7.73 -16.86
CA TYR A 177 10.27 8.02 -16.78
C TYR A 177 9.66 8.18 -18.16
N ALA A 178 8.35 7.98 -18.25
CA ALA A 178 7.57 8.29 -19.44
C ALA A 178 6.25 8.97 -19.04
N LYS A 179 5.82 9.97 -19.82
CA LYS A 179 4.47 10.48 -19.71
C LYS A 179 3.53 9.51 -20.41
N ILE A 180 2.63 8.86 -19.68
CA ILE A 180 1.78 7.79 -20.20
C ILE A 180 0.32 8.22 -20.44
N GLY A 181 -0.13 9.39 -19.99
CA GLY A 181 -1.51 9.79 -20.24
C GLY A 181 -2.02 10.92 -19.37
N TYR A 182 -3.35 11.02 -19.32
CA TYR A 182 -4.06 12.06 -18.58
C TYR A 182 -5.48 11.62 -18.20
N PRO A 183 -6.10 12.22 -17.17
CA PRO A 183 -7.49 11.96 -16.78
C PRO A 183 -8.50 12.48 -17.81
N VAL A 184 -9.58 11.71 -18.02
CA VAL A 184 -10.74 12.06 -18.84
C VAL A 184 -11.99 12.07 -17.96
N PRO A 185 -12.32 13.22 -17.31
CA PRO A 185 -13.41 13.30 -16.32
C PRO A 185 -14.78 12.91 -16.84
N GLU A 186 -15.02 13.04 -18.15
CA GLU A 186 -16.30 12.76 -18.78
C GLU A 186 -16.49 11.31 -19.18
N SER A 187 -15.46 10.48 -19.14
CA SER A 187 -15.49 9.08 -19.50
C SER A 187 -15.37 8.20 -18.27
N ARG A 188 -15.99 7.01 -18.26
CA ARG A 188 -15.79 5.97 -17.25
C ARG A 188 -15.02 4.79 -17.86
N LYS A 189 -14.07 5.08 -18.74
CA LYS A 189 -13.28 4.10 -19.48
C LYS A 189 -11.80 4.43 -19.37
N ILE A 190 -10.97 3.41 -19.53
CA ILE A 190 -9.53 3.56 -19.81
C ILE A 190 -9.33 3.25 -21.29
N GLU A 191 -9.00 4.29 -22.06
CA GLU A 191 -8.59 4.14 -23.46
C GLU A 191 -7.08 4.01 -23.49
N ILE A 192 -6.57 2.93 -24.08
CA ILE A 192 -5.12 2.67 -24.19
C ILE A 192 -4.75 2.56 -25.65
N GLU A 193 -3.67 3.22 -26.04
CA GLU A 193 -3.08 3.10 -27.36
C GLU A 193 -1.57 2.86 -27.29
N LYS A 194 -1.06 2.07 -28.25
CA LYS A 194 0.36 1.81 -28.47
C LYS A 194 0.59 1.40 -29.93
N ASP A 195 1.35 2.18 -30.68
CA ASP A 195 1.84 1.86 -32.03
C ASP A 195 0.78 1.31 -33.01
N GLY A 196 -0.41 1.92 -32.97
CA GLY A 196 -1.55 1.53 -33.84
C GLY A 196 -2.49 0.49 -33.21
N TRP A 197 -2.12 -0.13 -32.10
CA TRP A 197 -3.05 -0.91 -31.28
C TRP A 197 -3.86 0.04 -30.41
N LYS A 198 -5.17 -0.21 -30.30
CA LYS A 198 -6.07 0.53 -29.40
C LYS A 198 -7.05 -0.40 -28.74
N HIS A 199 -7.29 -0.15 -27.46
CA HIS A 199 -8.31 -0.88 -26.71
C HIS A 199 -8.95 0.02 -25.66
N GLU A 200 -10.18 -0.30 -25.30
CA GLU A 200 -10.98 0.43 -24.32
C GLU A 200 -11.45 -0.54 -23.24
N PHE A 201 -11.24 -0.18 -21.99
CA PHE A 201 -11.67 -0.96 -20.83
C PHE A 201 -12.76 -0.20 -20.09
N ASP A 202 -13.88 -0.88 -19.79
CA ASP A 202 -14.91 -0.35 -18.89
C ASP A 202 -14.45 -0.51 -17.44
N ILE A 203 -14.27 0.61 -16.74
CA ILE A 203 -13.75 0.62 -15.38
C ILE A 203 -14.70 -0.07 -14.41
N ASP A 204 -16.00 0.16 -14.55
CA ASP A 204 -16.99 -0.37 -13.62
C ASP A 204 -17.16 -1.88 -13.77
N GLU A 205 -17.13 -2.39 -15.01
CA GLU A 205 -17.15 -3.84 -15.27
C GLU A 205 -15.90 -4.52 -14.70
N LEU A 206 -14.72 -3.95 -14.94
CA LEU A 206 -13.48 -4.53 -14.43
C LEU A 206 -13.34 -4.40 -12.92
N ARG A 207 -13.86 -3.34 -12.31
CA ARG A 207 -13.93 -3.24 -10.85
C ARG A 207 -14.82 -4.33 -10.26
N ASP A 208 -15.94 -4.62 -10.90
CA ASP A 208 -16.83 -5.69 -10.45
C ASP A 208 -16.15 -7.06 -10.54
N VAL A 209 -15.38 -7.33 -11.60
CA VAL A 209 -14.56 -8.55 -11.72
C VAL A 209 -13.48 -8.59 -10.63
N TRP A 210 -12.73 -7.51 -10.44
CA TRP A 210 -11.66 -7.39 -9.45
C TRP A 210 -12.14 -7.64 -8.02
N TYR A 211 -13.32 -7.11 -7.66
CA TYR A 211 -13.88 -7.25 -6.31
C TYR A 211 -14.69 -8.55 -6.11
N HIS A 212 -15.02 -9.27 -7.16
CA HIS A 212 -15.96 -10.39 -7.12
C HIS A 212 -15.55 -11.49 -6.13
N THR A 213 -14.30 -11.88 -6.09
CA THR A 213 -13.81 -12.90 -5.14
C THR A 213 -13.99 -12.44 -3.70
N SER A 214 -13.64 -11.19 -3.38
CA SER A 214 -13.87 -10.60 -2.06
C SER A 214 -15.35 -10.55 -1.70
N TYR A 215 -16.21 -10.27 -2.67
CA TYR A 215 -17.67 -10.31 -2.48
C TYR A 215 -18.17 -11.72 -2.13
N LEU A 216 -17.68 -12.76 -2.79
CA LEU A 216 -18.05 -14.14 -2.48
C LEU A 216 -17.67 -14.52 -1.04
N LEU A 217 -16.44 -14.19 -0.62
CA LEU A 217 -15.99 -14.43 0.75
C LEU A 217 -16.79 -13.59 1.78
N ASP A 218 -17.11 -12.35 1.43
CA ASP A 218 -17.92 -11.48 2.29
C ASP A 218 -19.36 -12.00 2.49
N GLN A 219 -19.93 -12.69 1.48
CA GLN A 219 -21.25 -13.32 1.60
C GLN A 219 -21.29 -14.39 2.71
N ASP A 220 -20.20 -15.14 2.87
CA ASP A 220 -20.12 -16.19 3.89
C ASP A 220 -19.95 -15.60 5.31
N GLN A 221 -19.42 -14.39 5.43
CA GLN A 221 -19.15 -13.72 6.69
C GLN A 221 -20.20 -12.71 7.12
N SER A 222 -20.97 -12.18 6.17
CA SER A 222 -21.90 -11.07 6.42
C SER A 222 -23.37 -11.50 6.37
N MET A 223 -24.14 -11.11 7.39
CA MET A 223 -25.56 -11.42 7.46
C MET A 223 -26.43 -10.45 6.63
N GLY A 224 -27.64 -10.89 6.28
CA GLY A 224 -28.72 -10.03 5.78
C GLY A 224 -28.47 -9.34 4.44
N GLY A 225 -27.65 -9.92 3.55
CA GLY A 225 -27.36 -9.36 2.23
C GLY A 225 -26.47 -8.11 2.25
N MET A 226 -25.77 -7.86 3.34
CA MET A 226 -24.86 -6.69 3.49
C MET A 226 -23.69 -6.75 2.53
N ALA A 227 -23.13 -7.93 2.25
CA ALA A 227 -22.09 -8.10 1.23
C ALA A 227 -22.53 -7.57 -0.13
N ARG A 228 -23.76 -7.92 -0.57
CA ARG A 228 -24.31 -7.41 -1.83
C ARG A 228 -24.50 -5.90 -1.82
N LYS A 229 -24.92 -5.33 -0.69
CA LYS A 229 -25.07 -3.88 -0.56
C LYS A 229 -23.74 -3.17 -0.73
N ARG A 230 -22.67 -3.67 -0.09
CA ARG A 230 -21.30 -3.14 -0.26
C ARG A 230 -20.83 -3.24 -1.71
N TYR A 231 -20.97 -4.42 -2.31
CA TYR A 231 -20.58 -4.68 -3.70
C TYR A 231 -21.23 -3.70 -4.70
N LEU A 232 -22.51 -3.35 -4.50
CA LEU A 232 -23.26 -2.47 -5.40
C LEU A 232 -23.17 -0.97 -5.05
N ASN A 233 -22.66 -0.63 -3.87
CA ASN A 233 -22.75 0.74 -3.34
C ASN A 233 -21.58 1.64 -3.73
N TYR A 234 -20.48 1.10 -4.25
CA TYR A 234 -19.26 1.87 -4.55
C TYR A 234 -19.52 3.04 -5.52
N LYS A 235 -20.42 2.86 -6.50
CA LYS A 235 -20.81 3.93 -7.44
C LYS A 235 -21.46 5.13 -6.76
N LYS A 236 -21.89 5.01 -5.51
CA LYS A 236 -22.60 6.05 -4.75
C LYS A 236 -21.74 6.66 -3.63
N GLN A 237 -20.61 6.08 -3.36
CA GLN A 237 -19.75 6.47 -2.25
C GLN A 237 -18.30 6.57 -2.73
N PRO A 238 -17.90 7.69 -3.35
CA PRO A 238 -16.51 7.93 -3.69
C PRO A 238 -15.67 7.93 -2.40
N VAL A 239 -14.44 7.43 -2.50
CA VAL A 239 -13.48 7.52 -1.40
C VAL A 239 -12.89 8.92 -1.43
N GLU A 240 -13.30 9.75 -0.49
CA GLU A 240 -12.76 11.11 -0.35
C GLU A 240 -12.11 11.27 1.03
N MET A 241 -10.84 11.66 1.03
CA MET A 241 -10.10 11.99 2.25
C MET A 241 -10.25 13.47 2.53
N LYS A 242 -11.04 13.82 3.56
CA LYS A 242 -11.28 15.20 3.96
C LYS A 242 -10.77 15.43 5.38
N PHE A 243 -9.93 16.43 5.56
CA PHE A 243 -9.53 16.89 6.87
C PHE A 243 -10.30 18.18 7.22
N PRO A 244 -10.67 18.41 8.50
CA PRO A 244 -11.16 19.70 8.94
C PRO A 244 -10.15 20.82 8.61
N GLU A 245 -10.63 22.00 8.25
CA GLU A 245 -9.75 23.16 7.92
C GLU A 245 -8.77 23.49 9.07
N SER A 246 -9.23 23.33 10.31
CA SER A 246 -8.43 23.56 11.51
C SER A 246 -7.35 22.51 11.77
N PHE A 247 -7.38 21.39 11.05
CA PHE A 247 -6.41 20.30 11.29
C PHE A 247 -5.05 20.62 10.67
N THR A 248 -3.99 20.64 11.47
CA THR A 248 -2.64 21.00 11.04
C THR A 248 -1.88 19.86 10.35
N GLY A 249 -2.41 18.65 10.35
CA GLY A 249 -1.72 17.44 9.87
C GLY A 249 -0.86 16.77 10.95
N LYS A 250 -0.83 17.28 12.17
CA LYS A 250 0.05 16.80 13.24
C LYS A 250 -0.74 16.39 14.48
N LEU A 251 -0.40 15.25 15.07
CA LEU A 251 -1.03 14.73 16.28
C LEU A 251 -0.79 15.64 17.50
N SER A 252 0.29 16.41 17.51
CA SER A 252 0.57 17.38 18.57
C SER A 252 -0.53 18.44 18.76
N GLN A 253 -1.33 18.71 17.72
CA GLN A 253 -2.52 19.57 17.82
C GLN A 253 -3.52 19.06 18.86
N TYR A 254 -3.61 17.75 19.05
CA TYR A 254 -4.49 17.11 20.01
C TYR A 254 -3.80 16.78 21.34
N GLY A 255 -2.61 17.34 21.56
CA GLY A 255 -1.82 17.06 22.75
C GLY A 255 -1.22 15.64 22.78
N ILE A 256 -1.22 14.94 21.66
CA ILE A 256 -0.61 13.62 21.53
C ILE A 256 0.84 13.81 21.11
N SER A 257 1.77 13.51 22.02
CA SER A 257 3.21 13.61 21.82
C SER A 257 3.92 12.59 22.71
N ALA A 258 4.93 11.92 22.18
CA ALA A 258 5.79 11.04 22.96
C ALA A 258 6.53 11.78 24.10
N ASP A 259 6.70 13.09 23.95
CA ASP A 259 7.38 13.92 24.96
C ASP A 259 6.45 14.40 26.07
N ARG A 260 5.14 14.23 25.92
CA ARG A 260 4.15 14.71 26.91
C ARG A 260 4.45 14.22 28.31
N TRP A 261 4.96 13.01 28.45
CA TRP A 261 5.20 12.36 29.74
C TRP A 261 6.67 12.39 30.17
N LYS A 262 7.60 12.86 29.34
CA LYS A 262 9.00 13.03 29.72
C LYS A 262 9.19 14.15 30.76
N THR A 263 8.31 15.12 30.74
CA THR A 263 8.36 16.31 31.65
C THR A 263 7.51 16.16 32.89
N ASP A 264 6.59 15.21 32.95
CA ASP A 264 5.75 14.98 34.11
C ASP A 264 6.57 14.29 35.22
N LYS A 265 6.85 15.04 36.24
CA LYS A 265 7.60 14.59 37.41
C LYS A 265 6.98 13.31 38.00
N LYS A 266 7.83 12.50 38.64
CA LYS A 266 7.54 11.23 39.33
C LYS A 266 6.37 11.25 40.35
N ASP A 267 5.71 12.38 40.58
CA ASP A 267 4.69 12.56 41.61
C ASP A 267 3.23 12.50 41.13
N SER A 268 2.98 12.36 39.82
CA SER A 268 1.62 12.16 39.37
C SER A 268 1.25 10.69 39.53
N LYS A 269 0.23 10.37 40.33
CA LYS A 269 -0.37 9.02 40.41
C LYS A 269 -1.03 8.69 39.09
N ARG A 270 -0.25 8.10 38.18
CA ARG A 270 -0.79 7.58 36.95
C ARG A 270 -1.59 6.31 37.22
N PRO A 271 -2.74 6.11 36.56
CA PRO A 271 -3.41 4.82 36.62
C PRO A 271 -2.50 3.74 36.04
N LYS A 272 -2.53 2.54 36.62
CA LYS A 272 -1.74 1.40 36.16
C LYS A 272 -2.53 0.56 35.18
N ALA A 273 -1.93 0.22 34.03
CA ALA A 273 -2.47 -0.73 33.07
C ALA A 273 -1.59 -1.98 33.03
N ALA A 274 -2.23 -3.15 33.03
CA ALA A 274 -1.55 -4.42 32.79
C ALA A 274 -1.86 -4.94 31.39
N ILE A 275 -0.83 -5.32 30.66
CA ILE A 275 -0.95 -6.10 29.42
C ILE A 275 -0.73 -7.55 29.79
N ILE A 276 -1.79 -8.34 29.69
CA ILE A 276 -1.72 -9.78 29.93
C ILE A 276 -1.31 -10.47 28.63
N ARG A 277 -0.24 -11.22 28.70
CA ARG A 277 0.25 -11.95 27.52
C ARG A 277 0.64 -13.39 27.81
N GLU A 278 0.64 -14.15 26.74
CA GLU A 278 1.00 -15.55 26.73
C GLU A 278 1.93 -15.82 25.53
N LYS A 279 2.44 -17.05 25.41
CA LYS A 279 3.24 -17.47 24.26
C LYS A 279 2.45 -17.23 22.97
N GLY A 280 3.04 -16.50 22.01
CA GLY A 280 2.42 -16.17 20.74
C GLY A 280 1.63 -14.85 20.74
N THR A 281 1.50 -14.15 21.87
CA THR A 281 0.94 -12.80 21.91
C THR A 281 1.76 -11.86 21.02
N ASN A 282 1.07 -10.99 20.27
CA ASN A 282 1.67 -10.01 19.38
C ASN A 282 1.06 -8.63 19.61
N GLY A 283 1.85 -7.58 19.37
CA GLY A 283 1.39 -6.18 19.52
C GLY A 283 1.45 -5.64 20.97
N GLU A 284 2.04 -6.35 21.90
CA GLU A 284 2.17 -5.93 23.30
C GLU A 284 2.99 -4.65 23.47
N ARG A 285 4.03 -4.46 22.63
CA ARG A 285 4.88 -3.25 22.68
C ARG A 285 4.14 -2.02 22.17
N GLU A 286 3.44 -2.17 21.07
CA GLU A 286 2.61 -1.12 20.48
C GLU A 286 1.49 -0.73 21.45
N MET A 287 0.85 -1.70 22.08
CA MET A 287 -0.18 -1.46 23.11
C MET A 287 0.41 -0.76 24.32
N ALA A 288 1.60 -1.18 24.78
CA ALA A 288 2.30 -0.53 25.88
C ALA A 288 2.59 0.94 25.55
N TYR A 289 3.05 1.23 24.34
CA TYR A 289 3.31 2.58 23.89
C TYR A 289 2.03 3.42 23.79
N CYS A 290 0.95 2.87 23.25
CA CYS A 290 -0.35 3.56 23.21
C CYS A 290 -0.88 3.89 24.61
N LEU A 291 -0.80 2.94 25.54
CA LEU A 291 -1.19 3.16 26.93
C LEU A 291 -0.31 4.21 27.62
N TYR A 292 0.99 4.19 27.38
CA TYR A 292 1.91 5.22 27.86
C TYR A 292 1.54 6.62 27.35
N LEU A 293 1.24 6.74 26.04
CA LEU A 293 0.77 7.99 25.44
C LEU A 293 -0.58 8.44 26.01
N ALA A 294 -1.44 7.50 26.39
CA ALA A 294 -2.72 7.77 27.03
C ALA A 294 -2.58 8.15 28.52
N GLY A 295 -1.39 8.04 29.10
CA GLY A 295 -1.10 8.47 30.48
C GLY A 295 -1.14 7.38 31.52
N PHE A 296 -0.99 6.13 31.13
CA PHE A 296 -0.88 5.00 32.05
C PHE A 296 0.59 4.69 32.40
N ASP A 297 0.80 4.17 33.61
CA ASP A 297 1.97 3.34 33.91
C ASP A 297 1.67 1.91 33.48
N VAL A 298 2.53 1.35 32.61
CA VAL A 298 2.24 0.06 31.97
C VAL A 298 3.07 -1.05 32.62
N LYS A 299 2.39 -2.14 32.97
CA LYS A 299 2.95 -3.38 33.51
C LYS A 299 2.77 -4.51 32.47
N ASP A 300 3.85 -5.17 32.11
CA ASP A 300 3.84 -6.37 31.29
C ASP A 300 3.69 -7.58 32.19
N VAL A 301 2.68 -8.41 31.97
CA VAL A 301 2.29 -9.51 32.85
C VAL A 301 2.13 -10.80 32.05
N MET A 302 2.96 -11.78 32.36
CA MET A 302 2.84 -13.11 31.78
C MET A 302 1.77 -13.93 32.50
N MET A 303 0.94 -14.69 31.74
CA MET A 303 -0.04 -15.61 32.34
C MET A 303 0.59 -16.60 33.31
N THR A 304 1.79 -17.09 33.01
CA THR A 304 2.52 -18.00 33.92
C THR A 304 2.86 -17.36 35.27
N ASP A 305 3.07 -16.04 35.31
CA ASP A 305 3.37 -15.33 36.55
C ASP A 305 2.12 -15.13 37.40
N LEU A 306 0.96 -14.90 36.78
CA LEU A 306 -0.34 -14.89 37.47
C LEU A 306 -0.68 -16.26 38.03
N ILE A 307 -0.53 -17.32 37.25
CA ILE A 307 -0.83 -18.70 37.66
C ILE A 307 0.05 -19.12 38.83
N SER A 308 1.33 -18.75 38.80
CA SER A 308 2.27 -19.10 39.87
C SER A 308 2.17 -18.23 41.12
N GLY A 309 1.39 -17.14 41.06
CA GLY A 309 1.30 -16.13 42.12
C GLY A 309 2.52 -15.23 42.27
N ARG A 310 3.44 -15.24 41.30
CA ARG A 310 4.59 -14.30 41.27
C ARG A 310 4.14 -12.87 40.97
N GLU A 311 3.04 -12.73 40.25
CA GLU A 311 2.41 -11.47 39.92
C GLU A 311 0.96 -11.45 40.34
N THR A 312 0.48 -10.25 40.75
CA THR A 312 -0.92 -9.98 41.05
C THR A 312 -1.39 -8.75 40.28
N LEU A 313 -2.72 -8.59 40.19
CA LEU A 313 -3.35 -7.44 39.54
C LEU A 313 -3.96 -6.44 40.54
N ASP A 314 -3.62 -6.54 41.85
CA ASP A 314 -4.26 -5.80 42.93
C ASP A 314 -4.13 -4.27 42.77
N GLU A 315 -3.05 -3.80 42.16
CA GLU A 315 -2.80 -2.36 41.93
C GLU A 315 -3.17 -1.90 40.51
N VAL A 316 -3.79 -2.77 39.70
CA VAL A 316 -4.07 -2.50 38.29
C VAL A 316 -5.46 -1.89 38.14
N ASN A 317 -5.54 -0.79 37.39
CA ASN A 317 -6.79 -0.08 37.12
C ASN A 317 -7.38 -0.46 35.74
N PHE A 318 -6.56 -0.96 34.83
CA PHE A 318 -6.95 -1.29 33.46
C PHE A 318 -6.22 -2.53 32.96
N ILE A 319 -6.94 -3.48 32.39
CA ILE A 319 -6.39 -4.75 31.89
C ILE A 319 -6.61 -4.82 30.39
N VAL A 320 -5.57 -5.21 29.65
CA VAL A 320 -5.59 -5.40 28.21
C VAL A 320 -5.07 -6.78 27.86
N PHE A 321 -5.79 -7.44 26.97
CA PHE A 321 -5.36 -8.69 26.31
C PHE A 321 -5.02 -8.36 24.86
N CYS A 322 -3.77 -8.57 24.47
CA CYS A 322 -3.37 -8.50 23.08
C CYS A 322 -3.59 -9.87 22.43
N GLY A 323 -4.17 -9.87 21.25
CA GLY A 323 -4.27 -11.07 20.42
C GLY A 323 -2.92 -11.53 19.88
N GLY A 324 -2.93 -12.51 18.98
CA GLY A 324 -1.72 -13.05 18.35
C GLY A 324 -1.94 -14.48 17.89
N PHE A 325 -0.90 -15.27 17.99
CA PHE A 325 -0.85 -16.66 17.54
C PHE A 325 -0.79 -17.66 18.70
N SER A 326 -1.28 -17.24 19.87
CA SER A 326 -1.35 -18.12 21.05
C SER A 326 -2.50 -19.10 20.92
N ASN A 327 -2.24 -20.36 21.20
CA ASN A 327 -3.24 -21.46 21.23
C ASN A 327 -4.00 -21.71 19.93
N SER A 328 -3.35 -21.56 18.83
CA SER A 328 -3.89 -22.01 17.53
C SER A 328 -3.54 -23.46 17.24
#